data_f1b750e736506a407f6bffefeffe9a70
#
_entry.id   f1b750e736506a407f6bffefeffe9a70
#
_cell.length_a   1.000
_cell.length_b   1.000
_cell.length_c   1.000
_cell.angle_alpha   90.00
_cell.angle_beta   90.00
_cell.angle_gamma   90.00
#
_symmetry.space_group_name_H-M   'P 1'
#
loop_
_entity.id
_entity.type
_entity.pdbx_description
1 polymer ?
#
loop_
_entity_poly.entity_id
_entity_poly.type
_entity_poly.pdbx_seq_one_letter_code
_entity_poly.pdbx_strand_id
1 'polypeptide(L)'
;VNSLTVGALHSDGSPAATGMHLDPYPTLRMTSLVSALGPGLNRCIKPELIASGGRYAARCTESPEGPVELHPFASVDFGHLVAAPSLTGSLSHYVRTAGTSNAAALVTRASHHIADALDDLYGQDNIDWQGLRTRTPILKVLLVHGCEWGGIGAVLDKAFLPQGQGSHSTRRSAISKFLGFGAANAERVVSGNANRATLLGDDVIKDGTRHNYVLPIPATLLNNKEVRSVTLTMAWTTPTTHTTSDPRAVVLKLCGSDGKSKYWEGVT
;
A
#
# COMPACT_ATOMS: atom_id res chain seq x y z
N VAL A 1 -9.86 -6.72 11.87
CA VAL A 1 -8.52 -6.34 12.36
C VAL A 1 -8.28 -4.88 12.03
N ASN A 2 -8.08 -4.05 13.06
CA ASN A 2 -7.91 -2.59 12.94
C ASN A 2 -6.44 -2.17 12.64
N SER A 3 -5.63 -3.06 12.09
CA SER A 3 -4.24 -2.81 11.75
C SER A 3 -4.00 -2.88 10.26
N LEU A 4 -3.02 -2.12 9.77
CA LEU A 4 -2.47 -2.24 8.43
C LEU A 4 -1.28 -3.19 8.45
N THR A 5 -1.21 -4.08 7.47
CA THR A 5 -0.04 -4.93 7.25
C THR A 5 0.79 -4.32 6.14
N VAL A 6 2.05 -4.05 6.46
CA VAL A 6 2.98 -3.38 5.55
C VAL A 6 4.03 -4.36 5.08
N GLY A 7 4.16 -4.52 3.78
CA GLY A 7 5.27 -5.23 3.14
C GLY A 7 6.42 -4.29 2.81
N ALA A 8 7.58 -4.86 2.52
CA ALA A 8 8.79 -4.12 2.22
C ALA A 8 9.11 -4.13 0.72
N LEU A 9 9.47 -2.97 0.18
CA LEU A 9 10.17 -2.84 -1.09
C LEU A 9 11.67 -2.97 -0.86
N HIS A 10 12.34 -3.61 -1.79
CA HIS A 10 13.80 -3.67 -1.89
C HIS A 10 14.32 -2.34 -2.44
N SER A 11 14.27 -1.32 -1.62
CA SER A 11 14.69 0.03 -1.99
C SER A 11 15.12 0.84 -0.77
N ASP A 12 16.09 1.71 -0.99
CA ASP A 12 16.58 2.71 -0.04
C ASP A 12 17.24 3.87 -0.80
N GLY A 13 17.82 4.81 -0.09
CA GLY A 13 18.58 5.92 -0.67
C GLY A 13 20.07 5.65 -0.83
N SER A 14 20.53 4.43 -0.64
CA SER A 14 21.96 4.09 -0.76
C SER A 14 22.40 3.99 -2.22
N PRO A 15 23.70 4.21 -2.52
CA PRO A 15 24.26 3.98 -3.84
C PRO A 15 24.16 2.50 -4.26
N ALA A 16 24.51 2.21 -5.50
CA ALA A 16 24.62 0.84 -5.98
C ALA A 16 25.59 0.04 -5.10
N ALA A 17 25.29 -1.26 -4.94
CA ALA A 17 26.18 -2.14 -4.22
C ALA A 17 27.55 -2.17 -4.91
N THR A 18 28.60 -2.00 -4.12
CA THR A 18 29.99 -2.13 -4.56
C THR A 18 30.62 -3.29 -3.80
N GLY A 19 31.35 -4.16 -4.51
CA GLY A 19 32.06 -5.27 -3.88
C GLY A 19 31.44 -6.64 -4.11
N MET A 20 31.71 -7.57 -3.19
CA MET A 20 31.35 -8.98 -3.32
C MET A 20 29.88 -9.31 -2.96
N HIS A 21 29.09 -8.31 -2.62
CA HIS A 21 27.70 -8.53 -2.22
C HIS A 21 26.77 -8.43 -3.43
N LEU A 22 26.01 -9.49 -3.68
CA LEU A 22 25.01 -9.50 -4.73
C LEU A 22 23.79 -8.70 -4.26
N ASP A 23 23.46 -7.65 -5.01
CA ASP A 23 22.13 -7.03 -4.94
C ASP A 23 21.20 -7.84 -5.84
N PRO A 24 20.16 -8.50 -5.30
CA PRO A 24 19.28 -9.34 -6.11
C PRO A 24 18.44 -8.55 -7.11
N TYR A 25 18.29 -7.24 -6.92
CA TYR A 25 17.49 -6.35 -7.77
C TYR A 25 18.22 -5.01 -8.04
N PRO A 26 19.37 -5.03 -8.71
CA PRO A 26 20.23 -3.84 -8.83
C PRO A 26 19.60 -2.70 -9.62
N THR A 27 18.70 -3.01 -10.55
CA THR A 27 18.05 -2.04 -11.45
C THR A 27 16.54 -2.00 -11.30
N LEU A 28 15.97 -2.93 -10.56
CA LEU A 28 14.53 -3.13 -10.46
C LEU A 28 14.07 -2.95 -9.00
N ARG A 29 13.10 -2.08 -8.79
CA ARG A 29 12.42 -2.04 -7.50
C ARG A 29 11.42 -3.20 -7.43
N MET A 30 11.70 -4.18 -6.57
CA MET A 30 10.82 -5.32 -6.32
C MET A 30 10.46 -5.37 -4.83
N THR A 31 9.56 -6.27 -4.46
CA THR A 31 9.35 -6.60 -3.06
C THR A 31 10.63 -7.22 -2.48
N SER A 32 10.95 -6.87 -1.24
CA SER A 32 12.09 -7.44 -0.54
C SER A 32 11.93 -8.96 -0.42
N LEU A 33 13.06 -9.69 -0.51
CA LEU A 33 13.11 -11.15 -0.32
C LEU A 33 12.56 -11.62 1.04
N VAL A 34 12.55 -10.74 2.03
CA VAL A 34 12.03 -11.02 3.38
C VAL A 34 10.59 -10.54 3.59
N SER A 35 9.96 -9.96 2.57
CA SER A 35 8.57 -9.53 2.65
C SER A 35 7.63 -10.71 2.50
N ALA A 36 6.76 -10.93 3.49
CA ALA A 36 5.77 -11.97 3.42
C ALA A 36 4.77 -11.72 2.27
N LEU A 37 4.37 -12.82 1.62
CA LEU A 37 3.40 -12.80 0.52
C LEU A 37 2.00 -13.15 1.03
N GLY A 38 1.00 -12.56 0.40
CA GLY A 38 -0.40 -12.88 0.62
C GLY A 38 -0.85 -14.19 -0.04
N PRO A 39 -2.13 -14.48 0.01
CA PRO A 39 -3.17 -13.72 0.67
C PRO A 39 -3.20 -13.95 2.18
N GLY A 40 -3.86 -13.06 2.92
CA GLY A 40 -4.19 -13.29 4.31
C GLY A 40 -5.39 -14.23 4.52
N LEU A 41 -5.90 -14.26 5.76
CA LEU A 41 -7.04 -15.06 6.14
C LEU A 41 -8.27 -14.70 5.27
N ASN A 42 -9.03 -15.71 4.87
CA ASN A 42 -10.20 -15.58 3.98
C ASN A 42 -9.88 -14.82 2.67
N ARG A 43 -8.69 -15.03 2.14
CA ARG A 43 -8.20 -14.39 0.91
C ARG A 43 -8.15 -12.87 0.97
N CYS A 44 -8.14 -12.27 2.16
CA CYS A 44 -7.96 -10.83 2.27
C CYS A 44 -6.59 -10.40 1.71
N ILE A 45 -6.54 -9.18 1.19
CA ILE A 45 -5.30 -8.61 0.65
C ILE A 45 -4.31 -8.41 1.79
N LYS A 46 -3.17 -9.09 1.70
CA LYS A 46 -2.02 -8.96 2.58
C LYS A 46 -0.72 -9.16 1.77
N PRO A 47 0.31 -8.33 1.99
CA PRO A 47 0.27 -7.09 2.76
C PRO A 47 -0.80 -6.15 2.19
N GLU A 48 -1.34 -5.23 2.98
CA GLU A 48 -2.31 -4.25 2.46
C GLU A 48 -1.62 -3.21 1.60
N LEU A 49 -0.42 -2.80 1.99
CA LEU A 49 0.41 -1.86 1.22
C LEU A 49 1.88 -2.15 1.45
N ILE A 50 2.72 -1.54 0.64
CA ILE A 50 4.16 -1.69 0.70
C ILE A 50 4.84 -0.32 0.81
N ALA A 51 6.03 -0.30 1.41
CA ALA A 51 6.88 0.88 1.47
C ALA A 51 8.36 0.47 1.43
N SER A 52 9.26 1.43 1.26
CA SER A 52 10.69 1.17 1.26
C SER A 52 11.13 0.49 2.56
N GLY A 53 11.71 -0.70 2.45
CA GLY A 53 12.18 -1.48 3.59
C GLY A 53 13.70 -1.53 3.72
N GLY A 54 14.42 -0.90 2.80
CA GLY A 54 15.86 -1.11 2.64
C GLY A 54 16.18 -2.31 1.78
N ARG A 55 17.41 -2.40 1.33
CA ARG A 55 17.93 -3.50 0.51
C ARG A 55 18.60 -4.55 1.37
N TYR A 56 18.47 -5.80 0.97
CA TYR A 56 19.23 -6.93 1.48
C TYR A 56 20.26 -7.36 0.45
N ALA A 57 21.45 -7.70 0.89
CA ALA A 57 22.35 -8.48 0.08
C ALA A 57 21.85 -9.92 -0.03
N ALA A 58 22.28 -10.63 -1.05
CA ALA A 58 22.01 -12.04 -1.19
C ALA A 58 23.30 -12.83 -1.43
N ARG A 59 23.31 -14.06 -0.96
CA ARG A 59 24.27 -15.09 -1.35
C ARG A 59 23.54 -16.09 -2.25
N CYS A 60 24.16 -16.45 -3.35
CA CYS A 60 23.72 -17.55 -4.19
C CYS A 60 24.31 -18.85 -3.66
N THR A 61 23.46 -19.85 -3.51
CA THR A 61 23.91 -21.23 -3.34
C THR A 61 23.45 -22.01 -4.57
N GLU A 62 24.41 -22.54 -5.31
CA GLU A 62 24.13 -23.38 -6.47
C GLU A 62 24.11 -24.84 -6.01
N SER A 63 23.05 -25.55 -6.30
CA SER A 63 23.03 -27.01 -6.23
C SER A 63 23.39 -27.56 -7.60
N PRO A 64 24.28 -28.58 -7.72
CA PRO A 64 24.64 -29.15 -9.01
C PRO A 64 23.49 -29.66 -9.86
N GLU A 65 22.34 -29.97 -9.23
CA GLU A 65 21.14 -30.49 -9.88
C GLU A 65 19.86 -29.75 -9.47
N GLY A 66 19.97 -28.63 -8.76
CA GLY A 66 18.85 -27.90 -8.19
C GLY A 66 18.75 -26.43 -8.61
N PRO A 67 17.67 -25.76 -8.24
CA PRO A 67 17.51 -24.33 -8.50
C PRO A 67 18.56 -23.52 -7.69
N VAL A 68 18.92 -22.36 -8.23
CA VAL A 68 19.72 -21.37 -7.50
C VAL A 68 18.88 -20.82 -6.36
N GLU A 69 19.42 -20.91 -5.15
CA GLU A 69 18.79 -20.34 -3.95
C GLU A 69 19.45 -19.02 -3.57
N LEU A 70 18.61 -18.03 -3.27
CA LEU A 70 19.03 -16.72 -2.78
C LEU A 70 18.80 -16.61 -1.28
N HIS A 71 19.86 -16.47 -0.52
CA HIS A 71 19.82 -16.30 0.94
C HIS A 71 20.05 -14.83 1.29
N PRO A 72 18.99 -14.08 1.71
CA PRO A 72 19.15 -12.67 2.05
C PRO A 72 19.89 -12.50 3.38
N PHE A 73 20.71 -11.45 3.46
CA PHE A 73 21.35 -11.02 4.70
C PHE A 73 21.48 -9.49 4.74
N ALA A 74 21.56 -8.92 5.94
CA ALA A 74 21.79 -7.50 6.13
C ALA A 74 23.21 -7.12 5.72
N SER A 75 23.36 -6.07 4.92
CA SER A 75 24.67 -5.56 4.49
C SER A 75 25.01 -4.27 5.22
N VAL A 76 26.31 -4.00 5.38
CA VAL A 76 26.80 -2.70 5.85
C VAL A 76 26.86 -1.66 4.72
N ASP A 77 26.78 -2.10 3.46
CA ASP A 77 26.94 -1.25 2.29
C ASP A 77 25.65 -0.53 1.89
N PHE A 78 24.50 -1.16 2.12
CA PHE A 78 23.19 -0.61 1.75
C PHE A 78 22.08 -0.99 2.74
N GLY A 79 20.98 -0.28 2.68
CA GLY A 79 19.89 -0.29 3.64
C GLY A 79 19.58 1.12 4.12
N HIS A 80 18.51 1.28 4.87
CA HIS A 80 18.18 2.55 5.50
C HIS A 80 19.20 2.90 6.58
N LEU A 81 19.64 4.14 6.56
CA LEU A 81 20.52 4.68 7.59
C LEU A 81 19.69 5.07 8.81
N VAL A 82 19.97 4.47 9.94
CA VAL A 82 19.27 4.72 11.19
C VAL A 82 20.23 5.04 12.33
N ALA A 83 19.82 5.93 13.23
CA ALA A 83 20.58 6.16 14.45
C ALA A 83 20.65 4.88 15.28
N ALA A 84 21.80 4.62 15.85
CA ALA A 84 22.02 3.44 16.67
C ALA A 84 22.84 3.79 17.93
N PRO A 85 22.68 3.04 19.02
CA PRO A 85 23.54 3.21 20.20
C PRO A 85 25.00 2.98 19.84
N SER A 86 25.88 3.85 20.34
CA SER A 86 27.31 3.69 20.20
C SER A 86 27.90 3.05 21.47
N LEU A 87 28.81 2.13 21.29
CA LEU A 87 29.57 1.55 22.41
C LEU A 87 30.49 2.57 23.12
N THR A 88 30.80 3.68 22.44
CA THR A 88 31.65 4.76 22.95
C THR A 88 30.87 5.97 23.46
N GLY A 89 29.54 5.91 23.48
CA GLY A 89 28.68 7.02 23.88
C GLY A 89 28.53 8.14 22.83
N SER A 90 29.05 7.94 21.60
CA SER A 90 28.89 8.92 20.53
C SER A 90 27.43 9.05 20.12
N LEU A 91 26.93 10.29 19.96
CA LEU A 91 25.57 10.59 19.50
C LEU A 91 25.45 10.61 17.97
N SER A 92 26.55 10.47 17.25
CA SER A 92 26.60 10.49 15.78
C SER A 92 26.79 9.08 15.16
N HIS A 93 26.51 8.04 15.95
CA HIS A 93 26.60 6.67 15.44
C HIS A 93 25.35 6.25 14.69
N TYR A 94 25.54 5.64 13.54
CA TYR A 94 24.46 5.13 12.69
C TYR A 94 24.81 3.76 12.13
N VAL A 95 23.79 2.99 11.80
CA VAL A 95 23.92 1.68 11.12
C VAL A 95 22.95 1.62 9.94
N ARG A 96 23.23 0.71 9.03
CA ARG A 96 22.30 0.39 7.96
C ARG A 96 21.41 -0.77 8.36
N THR A 97 20.11 -0.63 8.08
CA THR A 97 19.13 -1.67 8.38
C THR A 97 18.19 -1.89 7.19
N ALA A 98 17.65 -3.12 7.11
CA ALA A 98 16.62 -3.46 6.15
C ALA A 98 15.57 -4.36 6.82
N GLY A 99 14.32 -4.26 6.37
CA GLY A 99 13.22 -5.08 6.89
C GLY A 99 11.86 -4.42 6.75
N THR A 100 10.82 -5.21 6.97
CA THR A 100 9.43 -4.72 7.00
C THR A 100 9.18 -3.73 8.12
N SER A 101 9.99 -3.75 9.19
CA SER A 101 9.93 -2.76 10.28
C SER A 101 10.23 -1.35 9.79
N ASN A 102 11.23 -1.18 8.90
CA ASN A 102 11.53 0.12 8.29
C ASN A 102 10.36 0.60 7.41
N ALA A 103 9.79 -0.29 6.60
CA ALA A 103 8.63 0.00 5.80
C ALA A 103 7.42 0.43 6.67
N ALA A 104 7.17 -0.26 7.78
CA ALA A 104 6.12 0.07 8.72
C ALA A 104 6.34 1.45 9.35
N ALA A 105 7.56 1.78 9.74
CA ALA A 105 7.90 3.10 10.27
C ALA A 105 7.65 4.23 9.27
N LEU A 106 7.99 4.02 7.98
CA LEU A 106 7.73 4.98 6.92
C LEU A 106 6.23 5.15 6.65
N VAL A 107 5.44 4.09 6.72
CA VAL A 107 3.97 4.18 6.59
C VAL A 107 3.36 4.89 7.80
N THR A 108 3.88 4.66 9.01
CA THR A 108 3.46 5.40 10.19
C THR A 108 3.74 6.89 10.01
N ARG A 109 4.92 7.27 9.53
CA ARG A 109 5.23 8.66 9.18
C ARG A 109 4.25 9.21 8.13
N ALA A 110 3.95 8.45 7.07
CA ALA A 110 2.98 8.85 6.05
C ALA A 110 1.58 9.08 6.64
N SER A 111 1.16 8.28 7.63
CA SER A 111 -0.12 8.47 8.31
C SER A 111 -0.15 9.75 9.14
N HIS A 112 0.97 10.16 9.75
CA HIS A 112 1.06 11.46 10.44
C HIS A 112 0.93 12.63 9.46
N HIS A 113 1.59 12.59 8.29
CA HIS A 113 1.40 13.62 7.26
C HIS A 113 -0.05 13.76 6.80
N ILE A 114 -0.77 12.62 6.68
CA ILE A 114 -2.19 12.64 6.38
C ILE A 114 -2.99 13.23 7.54
N ALA A 115 -2.63 12.89 8.79
CA ALA A 115 -3.30 13.41 9.97
C ALA A 115 -3.14 14.93 10.07
N ASP A 116 -1.94 15.46 9.86
CA ASP A 116 -1.68 16.90 9.84
C ASP A 116 -2.55 17.61 8.79
N ALA A 117 -2.66 17.03 7.58
CA ALA A 117 -3.52 17.58 6.53
C ALA A 117 -5.03 17.51 6.88
N LEU A 118 -5.45 16.50 7.64
CA LEU A 118 -6.82 16.40 8.15
C LEU A 118 -7.08 17.40 9.27
N ASP A 119 -6.11 17.66 10.13
CA ASP A 119 -6.20 18.71 11.15
C ASP A 119 -6.43 20.09 10.50
N ASP A 120 -5.70 20.38 9.42
CA ASP A 120 -5.87 21.62 8.66
C ASP A 120 -7.24 21.68 7.97
N LEU A 121 -7.67 20.57 7.33
CA LEU A 121 -8.94 20.51 6.58
C LEU A 121 -10.14 20.65 7.50
N TYR A 122 -10.24 19.81 8.52
CA TYR A 122 -11.38 19.79 9.45
C TYR A 122 -11.35 20.96 10.43
N GLY A 123 -10.14 21.49 10.72
CA GLY A 123 -9.97 22.69 11.55
C GLY A 123 -10.64 23.93 10.96
N GLN A 124 -10.72 24.05 9.62
CA GLN A 124 -11.45 25.13 8.94
C GLN A 124 -12.94 25.12 9.26
N ASP A 125 -13.51 23.95 9.48
CA ASP A 125 -14.93 23.76 9.82
C ASP A 125 -15.14 23.57 11.34
N ASN A 126 -14.11 23.73 12.16
CA ASN A 126 -14.11 23.48 13.61
C ASN A 126 -14.58 22.05 13.96
N ILE A 127 -14.26 21.06 13.17
CA ILE A 127 -14.58 19.66 13.40
C ILE A 127 -13.39 18.95 14.03
N ASP A 128 -13.59 18.36 15.21
CA ASP A 128 -12.61 17.46 15.83
C ASP A 128 -12.68 16.07 15.15
N TRP A 129 -11.97 15.89 14.03
CA TRP A 129 -11.94 14.62 13.33
C TRP A 129 -11.27 13.50 14.15
N GLN A 130 -10.37 13.84 15.07
CA GLN A 130 -9.68 12.85 15.92
C GLN A 130 -10.65 12.22 16.92
N GLY A 131 -11.70 12.94 17.31
CA GLY A 131 -12.82 12.45 18.12
C GLY A 131 -13.81 11.59 17.34
N LEU A 132 -13.78 11.59 16.01
CA LEU A 132 -14.70 10.81 15.19
C LEU A 132 -14.51 9.30 15.36
N ARG A 133 -15.62 8.56 15.37
CA ARG A 133 -15.56 7.07 15.34
C ARG A 133 -14.94 6.55 14.03
N THR A 134 -14.96 7.34 12.98
CA THR A 134 -14.45 7.04 11.65
C THR A 134 -12.98 7.39 11.45
N ARG A 135 -12.30 7.97 12.44
CA ARG A 135 -10.88 8.38 12.32
C ARG A 135 -9.94 7.28 11.82
N THR A 136 -10.10 6.05 12.33
CA THR A 136 -9.25 4.92 11.90
C THR A 136 -9.50 4.50 10.46
N PRO A 137 -10.75 4.26 9.99
CA PRO A 137 -11.02 4.02 8.59
C PRO A 137 -10.67 5.21 7.68
N ILE A 138 -10.78 6.47 8.14
CA ILE A 138 -10.34 7.65 7.36
C ILE A 138 -8.84 7.57 7.07
N LEU A 139 -7.99 7.38 8.07
CA LEU A 139 -6.55 7.22 7.86
C LEU A 139 -6.23 6.03 6.97
N LYS A 140 -6.89 4.90 7.19
CA LYS A 140 -6.70 3.70 6.39
C LYS A 140 -7.09 3.90 4.94
N VAL A 141 -8.25 4.51 4.68
CA VAL A 141 -8.72 4.73 3.30
C VAL A 141 -7.80 5.67 2.55
N LEU A 142 -7.30 6.73 3.19
CA LEU A 142 -6.40 7.70 2.56
C LEU A 142 -5.02 7.10 2.27
N LEU A 143 -4.45 6.32 3.19
CA LEU A 143 -3.22 5.59 2.95
C LEU A 143 -3.33 4.64 1.75
N VAL A 144 -4.43 3.87 1.68
CA VAL A 144 -4.68 2.94 0.57
C VAL A 144 -5.00 3.68 -0.73
N HIS A 145 -5.74 4.80 -0.65
CA HIS A 145 -6.08 5.62 -1.83
C HIS A 145 -4.84 6.20 -2.51
N GLY A 146 -3.82 6.54 -1.74
CA GLY A 146 -2.53 7.00 -2.26
C GLY A 146 -1.67 5.90 -2.89
N CYS A 147 -2.01 4.63 -2.73
CA CYS A 147 -1.19 3.52 -3.22
C CYS A 147 -1.26 3.34 -4.74
N GLU A 148 -0.14 2.89 -5.30
CA GLU A 148 -0.07 2.48 -6.71
C GLU A 148 0.93 1.35 -6.91
N TRP A 149 0.67 0.52 -7.92
CA TRP A 149 1.59 -0.56 -8.29
C TRP A 149 2.78 -0.07 -9.12
N GLY A 150 2.61 1.02 -9.85
CA GLY A 150 3.66 1.63 -10.67
C GLY A 150 4.32 0.63 -11.62
N GLY A 151 5.60 0.85 -11.89
CA GLY A 151 6.38 0.00 -12.78
C GLY A 151 6.53 -1.46 -12.30
N ILE A 152 6.51 -1.68 -10.98
CA ILE A 152 6.59 -3.04 -10.41
C ILE A 152 5.36 -3.85 -10.80
N GLY A 153 4.18 -3.24 -10.73
CA GLY A 153 2.94 -3.89 -11.17
C GLY A 153 3.01 -4.34 -12.62
N ALA A 154 3.56 -3.50 -13.51
CA ALA A 154 3.73 -3.84 -14.92
C ALA A 154 4.72 -5.01 -15.14
N VAL A 155 5.79 -5.08 -14.34
CA VAL A 155 6.75 -6.19 -14.39
C VAL A 155 6.08 -7.49 -13.94
N LEU A 156 5.38 -7.45 -12.80
CA LEU A 156 4.67 -8.63 -12.28
C LEU A 156 3.53 -9.07 -13.21
N ASP A 157 2.82 -8.12 -13.82
CA ASP A 157 1.76 -8.45 -14.78
C ASP A 157 2.32 -9.22 -16.00
N LYS A 158 3.50 -8.84 -16.49
CA LYS A 158 4.20 -9.59 -17.55
C LYS A 158 4.70 -10.95 -17.06
N ALA A 159 5.23 -11.03 -15.83
CA ALA A 159 5.77 -12.27 -15.28
C ALA A 159 4.68 -13.31 -15.00
N PHE A 160 3.49 -12.87 -14.59
CA PHE A 160 2.35 -13.75 -14.31
C PHE A 160 1.45 -14.01 -15.50
N LEU A 161 1.81 -13.53 -16.67
CA LEU A 161 1.17 -13.94 -17.90
C LEU A 161 1.69 -15.32 -18.32
N PRO A 162 0.95 -16.40 -18.08
CA PRO A 162 1.07 -17.53 -18.98
C PRO A 162 0.50 -17.04 -20.31
N GLN A 163 1.24 -17.23 -21.37
CA GLN A 163 0.85 -16.84 -22.72
C GLN A 163 -0.62 -17.23 -22.97
N GLY A 164 -1.50 -16.24 -22.99
CA GLY A 164 -2.87 -16.38 -23.46
C GLY A 164 -3.95 -16.83 -22.49
N GLN A 165 -3.69 -17.14 -21.21
CA GLN A 165 -4.72 -17.65 -20.30
C GLN A 165 -4.67 -16.99 -18.93
N GLY A 166 -5.65 -16.23 -18.61
CA GLY A 166 -5.91 -15.68 -17.29
C GLY A 166 -6.81 -14.46 -17.38
N SER A 167 -7.91 -14.45 -16.63
CA SER A 167 -8.74 -13.26 -16.55
C SER A 167 -7.95 -12.12 -15.92
N HIS A 168 -8.28 -10.89 -16.28
CA HIS A 168 -7.71 -9.68 -15.68
C HIS A 168 -7.78 -9.73 -14.14
N SER A 169 -8.87 -10.25 -13.58
CA SER A 169 -9.08 -10.45 -12.15
C SER A 169 -8.05 -11.42 -11.53
N THR A 170 -7.77 -12.54 -12.18
CA THR A 170 -6.78 -13.52 -11.69
C THR A 170 -5.37 -12.93 -11.61
N ARG A 171 -4.97 -12.16 -12.63
CA ARG A 171 -3.65 -11.47 -12.64
C ARG A 171 -3.56 -10.43 -11.56
N ARG A 172 -4.58 -9.58 -11.42
CA ARG A 172 -4.63 -8.58 -10.33
C ARG A 172 -4.56 -9.24 -8.96
N SER A 173 -5.27 -10.35 -8.76
CA SER A 173 -5.18 -11.12 -7.52
C SER A 173 -3.78 -11.69 -7.27
N ALA A 174 -3.07 -12.15 -8.30
CA ALA A 174 -1.70 -12.61 -8.16
C ALA A 174 -0.75 -11.46 -7.78
N ILE A 175 -0.84 -10.32 -8.44
CA ILE A 175 -0.02 -9.14 -8.14
C ILE A 175 -0.29 -8.62 -6.72
N SER A 176 -1.55 -8.60 -6.30
CA SER A 176 -1.91 -8.11 -4.97
C SER A 176 -1.34 -8.95 -3.82
N LYS A 177 -0.95 -10.21 -4.05
CA LYS A 177 -0.22 -11.02 -3.05
C LYS A 177 1.18 -10.48 -2.75
N PHE A 178 1.78 -9.78 -3.70
CA PHE A 178 3.10 -9.16 -3.56
C PHE A 178 3.00 -7.71 -3.11
N LEU A 179 2.13 -6.94 -3.74
CA LEU A 179 2.10 -5.49 -3.61
C LEU A 179 0.95 -4.97 -2.75
N GLY A 180 -0.02 -5.81 -2.40
CA GLY A 180 -1.25 -5.32 -1.80
C GLY A 180 -1.96 -4.34 -2.73
N PHE A 181 -2.41 -3.23 -2.18
CA PHE A 181 -2.93 -2.10 -2.95
C PHE A 181 -1.83 -1.29 -3.66
N GLY A 182 -0.57 -1.44 -3.24
CA GLY A 182 0.59 -0.80 -3.87
C GLY A 182 1.51 -0.09 -2.89
N ALA A 183 2.44 0.68 -3.46
CA ALA A 183 3.37 1.49 -2.68
C ALA A 183 2.66 2.72 -2.09
N ALA A 184 2.81 2.91 -0.79
CA ALA A 184 2.22 4.02 -0.07
C ALA A 184 2.82 5.36 -0.54
N ASN A 185 1.94 6.31 -0.84
CA ASN A 185 2.32 7.66 -1.21
C ASN A 185 1.29 8.66 -0.64
N ALA A 186 1.60 9.23 0.54
CA ALA A 186 0.73 10.19 1.20
C ALA A 186 0.54 11.47 0.36
N GLU A 187 1.58 11.90 -0.36
CA GLU A 187 1.54 13.12 -1.18
C GLU A 187 0.42 13.09 -2.24
N ARG A 188 0.08 11.90 -2.73
CA ARG A 188 -1.02 11.75 -3.69
C ARG A 188 -2.39 12.11 -3.14
N VAL A 189 -2.58 12.06 -1.84
CA VAL A 189 -3.87 12.34 -1.19
C VAL A 189 -3.91 13.68 -0.49
N VAL A 190 -2.78 14.17 -0.01
CA VAL A 190 -2.72 15.47 0.67
C VAL A 190 -2.51 16.65 -0.29
N SER A 191 -1.93 16.42 -1.47
CA SER A 191 -1.75 17.47 -2.47
C SER A 191 -2.68 17.28 -3.66
N GLY A 192 -3.38 18.36 -4.02
CA GLY A 192 -4.17 18.47 -5.24
C GLY A 192 -3.44 19.22 -6.35
N ASN A 193 -3.94 19.14 -7.55
CA ASN A 193 -3.53 20.01 -8.66
C ASN A 193 -4.72 20.27 -9.60
N ALA A 194 -4.53 21.07 -10.65
CA ALA A 194 -5.61 21.41 -11.58
C ALA A 194 -6.32 20.20 -12.22
N ASN A 195 -5.64 19.04 -12.29
CA ASN A 195 -6.15 17.83 -12.96
C ASN A 195 -6.40 16.68 -11.99
N ARG A 196 -6.19 16.86 -10.68
CA ARG A 196 -6.37 15.84 -9.67
C ARG A 196 -6.91 16.42 -8.38
N ALA A 197 -8.01 15.86 -7.90
CA ALA A 197 -8.57 16.16 -6.59
C ALA A 197 -8.84 14.86 -5.84
N THR A 198 -8.67 14.87 -4.54
CA THR A 198 -9.11 13.83 -3.63
C THR A 198 -10.34 14.34 -2.89
N LEU A 199 -11.42 13.57 -2.94
CA LEU A 199 -12.65 13.86 -2.22
C LEU A 199 -12.78 12.84 -1.10
N LEU A 200 -13.04 13.31 0.10
CA LEU A 200 -13.25 12.48 1.29
C LEU A 200 -14.70 12.63 1.73
N GLY A 201 -15.34 11.50 2.00
CA GLY A 201 -16.66 11.46 2.65
C GLY A 201 -16.64 10.39 3.74
N ASP A 202 -17.18 10.71 4.88
CA ASP A 202 -17.38 9.77 5.97
C ASP A 202 -18.79 9.85 6.51
N ASP A 203 -19.36 8.71 6.88
CA ASP A 203 -20.69 8.64 7.46
C ASP A 203 -20.93 7.26 8.08
N VAL A 204 -22.08 7.14 8.75
CA VAL A 204 -22.58 5.90 9.33
C VAL A 204 -23.75 5.38 8.49
N ILE A 205 -23.54 4.25 7.82
CA ILE A 205 -24.58 3.61 7.01
C ILE A 205 -25.35 2.59 7.84
N LYS A 206 -26.68 2.59 7.72
CA LYS A 206 -27.57 1.61 8.35
C LYS A 206 -27.84 0.45 7.38
N ASP A 207 -28.15 -0.70 7.94
CA ASP A 207 -28.53 -1.86 7.13
C ASP A 207 -29.71 -1.55 6.20
N GLY A 208 -29.65 -2.05 4.97
CA GLY A 208 -30.65 -1.81 3.95
C GLY A 208 -30.68 -0.38 3.38
N THR A 209 -29.78 0.51 3.80
CA THR A 209 -29.69 1.88 3.27
C THR A 209 -28.52 2.03 2.30
N ARG A 210 -28.52 3.13 1.54
CA ARG A 210 -27.42 3.52 0.66
C ARG A 210 -27.12 5.00 0.81
N HIS A 211 -25.85 5.34 0.67
CA HIS A 211 -25.40 6.74 0.53
C HIS A 211 -25.06 7.01 -0.92
N ASN A 212 -25.48 8.16 -1.43
CA ASN A 212 -25.17 8.61 -2.77
C ASN A 212 -24.16 9.76 -2.68
N TYR A 213 -23.05 9.62 -3.36
CA TYR A 213 -22.03 10.66 -3.47
C TYR A 213 -22.08 11.25 -4.88
N VAL A 214 -22.21 12.57 -4.98
CA VAL A 214 -22.13 13.30 -6.24
C VAL A 214 -20.70 13.83 -6.36
N LEU A 215 -19.96 13.33 -7.36
CA LEU A 215 -18.58 13.75 -7.61
C LEU A 215 -18.58 14.98 -8.52
N PRO A 216 -18.11 16.15 -8.05
CA PRO A 216 -17.93 17.30 -8.92
C PRO A 216 -16.77 17.01 -9.88
N ILE A 217 -17.04 17.13 -11.18
CA ILE A 217 -16.00 17.00 -12.20
C ILE A 217 -15.36 18.37 -12.40
N PRO A 218 -14.05 18.53 -12.17
CA PRO A 218 -13.38 19.81 -12.44
C PRO A 218 -13.59 20.28 -13.86
N ALA A 219 -13.86 21.57 -14.04
CA ALA A 219 -14.14 22.16 -15.36
C ALA A 219 -12.99 21.94 -16.36
N THR A 220 -11.75 21.88 -15.88
CA THR A 220 -10.53 21.58 -16.65
C THR A 220 -10.57 20.18 -17.28
N LEU A 221 -11.34 19.25 -16.73
CA LEU A 221 -11.48 17.90 -17.27
C LEU A 221 -12.61 17.78 -18.30
N LEU A 222 -13.49 18.75 -18.44
CA LEU A 222 -14.68 18.64 -19.30
C LEU A 222 -14.32 18.63 -20.80
N ASN A 223 -13.29 19.36 -21.21
CA ASN A 223 -12.88 19.54 -22.61
C ASN A 223 -11.51 18.94 -22.94
N ASN A 224 -10.98 18.07 -22.09
CA ASN A 224 -9.68 17.43 -22.31
C ASN A 224 -9.89 16.06 -22.98
N LYS A 225 -9.05 15.74 -24.00
CA LYS A 225 -9.04 14.45 -24.70
C LYS A 225 -8.14 13.40 -24.02
N GLU A 226 -7.46 13.74 -22.95
CA GLU A 226 -6.61 12.81 -22.22
C GLU A 226 -7.43 11.76 -21.46
N VAL A 227 -6.77 10.65 -21.15
CA VAL A 227 -7.38 9.56 -20.37
C VAL A 227 -7.76 10.08 -18.98
N ARG A 228 -9.00 9.86 -18.62
CA ARG A 228 -9.55 10.20 -17.31
C ARG A 228 -9.72 8.94 -16.50
N SER A 229 -9.41 9.02 -15.23
CA SER A 229 -9.62 7.92 -14.30
C SER A 229 -10.30 8.41 -13.03
N VAL A 230 -11.17 7.59 -12.48
CA VAL A 230 -11.75 7.78 -11.15
C VAL A 230 -11.32 6.59 -10.31
N THR A 231 -10.64 6.87 -9.21
CA THR A 231 -10.28 5.85 -8.21
C THR A 231 -11.21 6.00 -7.04
N LEU A 232 -11.88 4.92 -6.67
CA LEU A 232 -12.73 4.86 -5.49
C LEU A 232 -12.11 3.91 -4.48
N THR A 233 -11.96 4.39 -3.26
CA THR A 233 -11.44 3.58 -2.15
C THR A 233 -12.42 3.67 -1.00
N MET A 234 -12.73 2.54 -0.40
CA MET A 234 -13.70 2.45 0.69
C MET A 234 -13.09 1.69 1.85
N ALA A 235 -13.22 2.23 3.04
CA ALA A 235 -12.90 1.55 4.29
C ALA A 235 -14.07 1.68 5.26
N TRP A 236 -14.30 0.65 6.03
CA TRP A 236 -15.36 0.65 7.03
C TRP A 236 -14.98 -0.17 8.25
N THR A 237 -15.62 0.12 9.35
CA THR A 237 -15.64 -0.72 10.54
C THR A 237 -16.97 -1.42 10.63
N THR A 238 -16.96 -2.67 11.05
CA THR A 238 -18.16 -3.47 11.24
C THR A 238 -18.06 -4.24 12.55
N PRO A 239 -19.17 -4.51 13.24
CA PRO A 239 -19.17 -5.49 14.30
C PRO A 239 -18.59 -6.82 13.81
N THR A 240 -17.90 -7.52 14.68
CA THR A 240 -17.33 -8.83 14.38
C THR A 240 -18.20 -9.92 14.97
N THR A 241 -18.33 -11.02 14.24
CA THR A 241 -18.95 -12.25 14.73
C THR A 241 -17.88 -13.32 14.90
N HIS A 242 -17.93 -14.04 16.00
CA HIS A 242 -17.00 -15.12 16.32
C HIS A 242 -17.51 -16.50 15.91
N THR A 243 -18.72 -16.56 15.36
CA THR A 243 -19.43 -17.83 15.07
C THR A 243 -19.25 -18.29 13.63
N THR A 244 -18.65 -17.47 12.77
CA THR A 244 -18.49 -17.79 11.35
C THR A 244 -17.02 -17.66 10.91
N SER A 245 -16.66 -18.33 9.82
CA SER A 245 -15.34 -18.22 9.19
C SER A 245 -15.07 -16.84 8.61
N ASP A 246 -16.11 -16.07 8.27
CA ASP A 246 -16.01 -14.64 7.95
C ASP A 246 -16.46 -13.83 9.17
N PRO A 247 -15.53 -13.19 9.89
CA PRO A 247 -15.84 -12.43 11.10
C PRO A 247 -16.58 -11.12 10.84
N ARG A 248 -16.75 -10.71 9.58
CA ARG A 248 -17.42 -9.45 9.22
C ARG A 248 -18.94 -9.63 9.25
N ALA A 249 -19.62 -8.87 10.10
CA ALA A 249 -21.07 -8.91 10.18
C ALA A 249 -21.76 -8.15 9.02
N VAL A 250 -21.06 -7.19 8.39
CA VAL A 250 -21.62 -6.33 7.32
C VAL A 250 -20.64 -6.24 6.17
N VAL A 251 -21.17 -6.30 4.95
CA VAL A 251 -20.44 -6.10 3.71
C VAL A 251 -21.01 -4.87 3.01
N LEU A 252 -20.14 -3.90 2.69
CA LEU A 252 -20.49 -2.75 1.84
C LEU A 252 -20.17 -3.06 0.38
N LYS A 253 -21.03 -2.57 -0.51
CA LYS A 253 -20.84 -2.70 -1.96
C LYS A 253 -20.92 -1.33 -2.62
N LEU A 254 -20.02 -1.08 -3.55
CA LEU A 254 -20.13 0.05 -4.46
C LEU A 254 -21.10 -0.32 -5.59
N CYS A 255 -22.05 0.56 -5.87
CA CYS A 255 -23.03 0.36 -6.93
C CYS A 255 -23.08 1.61 -7.81
N GLY A 256 -23.33 1.44 -9.11
CA GLY A 256 -23.67 2.54 -10.01
C GLY A 256 -25.06 3.13 -9.70
N SER A 257 -25.41 4.19 -10.39
CA SER A 257 -26.72 4.87 -10.24
C SER A 257 -27.92 3.95 -10.52
N ASP A 258 -27.72 2.90 -11.32
CA ASP A 258 -28.69 1.86 -11.65
C ASP A 258 -28.81 0.74 -10.58
N GLY A 259 -28.05 0.84 -9.49
CA GLY A 259 -27.99 -0.16 -8.44
C GLY A 259 -27.28 -1.47 -8.84
N LYS A 260 -26.72 -1.55 -10.04
CA LYS A 260 -26.01 -2.75 -10.52
C LYS A 260 -24.55 -2.65 -10.21
N SER A 261 -23.99 -3.69 -9.58
CA SER A 261 -22.58 -3.78 -9.21
C SER A 261 -21.62 -4.06 -10.40
N LYS A 262 -22.09 -3.94 -11.65
CA LYS A 262 -21.35 -4.36 -12.84
C LYS A 262 -20.06 -3.60 -13.16
N TYR A 263 -19.82 -2.48 -12.52
CA TYR A 263 -18.69 -1.60 -12.88
C TYR A 263 -17.56 -1.57 -11.83
N TRP A 264 -17.74 -2.28 -10.74
CA TRP A 264 -16.81 -2.18 -9.62
C TRP A 264 -16.34 -3.57 -9.23
N GLU A 265 -15.37 -4.10 -9.95
CA GLU A 265 -14.59 -5.24 -9.45
C GLU A 265 -13.69 -4.73 -8.33
N GLY A 266 -14.30 -4.51 -7.17
CA GLY A 266 -13.55 -4.29 -5.95
C GLY A 266 -12.84 -5.59 -5.60
N VAL A 267 -11.54 -5.52 -5.43
CA VAL A 267 -10.81 -6.59 -4.74
C VAL A 267 -11.22 -6.47 -3.27
N THR A 268 -12.12 -7.34 -2.84
CA THR A 268 -12.54 -7.49 -1.44
C THR A 268 -11.47 -8.19 -0.62
#